data_b9c532b2e046c8851a02ecc87bd6651a
#
_entry.id   b9c532b2e046c8851a02ecc87bd6651a
#
_cell.length_a   1.000
_cell.length_b   1.000
_cell.length_c   1.000
_cell.angle_alpha   90.00
_cell.angle_beta   90.00
_cell.angle_gamma   90.00
#
_symmetry.space_group_name_H-M   'P 1'
#
loop_
_entity.id
_entity.type
_entity.pdbx_description
1 polymer ?
#
loop_
_entity_poly.entity_id
_entity_poly.type
_entity_poly.pdbx_seq_one_letter_code
_entity_poly.pdbx_strand_id
1 'polypeptide(L)'
;MAEEYLYGVTLEGPNASEVWDPEHKNDDSDSAAQHIGADQKLIIKMALLGPEAKPGELNVLQVEAMGLKGPIKTPIALLEMGKTAQIILDLSFPDPPVTFTLVKGSGPVHIVGHNLLAYIPGAHIEEFDDIDDEMEEENIDDEDDEKAPQKKRKREMYPPLAGDKKNGLKRMKM
;
A
#
# COMPACT_ATOMS: atom_id res chain seq x y z
N MET A 1 -16.29 1.81 14.36
CA MET A 1 -15.77 0.96 15.44
C MET A 1 -14.39 0.47 14.98
N ALA A 2 -13.37 0.52 15.82
CA ALA A 2 -12.05 0.01 15.46
C ALA A 2 -11.81 -1.29 16.24
N GLU A 3 -11.28 -2.29 15.58
CA GLU A 3 -10.90 -3.57 16.18
C GLU A 3 -9.38 -3.69 16.15
N GLU A 4 -8.83 -4.33 17.18
CA GLU A 4 -7.39 -4.49 17.36
C GLU A 4 -7.06 -5.97 17.53
N TYR A 5 -6.17 -6.46 16.69
CA TYR A 5 -5.73 -7.86 16.70
C TYR A 5 -4.23 -7.95 16.95
N LEU A 6 -3.81 -8.96 17.70
CA LEU A 6 -2.40 -9.24 17.86
C LEU A 6 -1.77 -9.62 16.51
N TYR A 7 -0.68 -8.96 16.17
CA TYR A 7 0.16 -9.31 15.03
C TYR A 7 1.46 -9.94 15.52
N GLY A 8 1.83 -11.04 14.93
CA GLY A 8 3.08 -11.73 15.24
C GLY A 8 3.63 -12.45 14.03
N VAL A 9 4.93 -12.29 13.78
CA VAL A 9 5.64 -13.00 12.72
C VAL A 9 7.03 -13.39 13.18
N THR A 10 7.54 -14.49 12.66
CA THR A 10 8.87 -15.01 12.97
C THR A 10 9.71 -15.09 11.71
N LEU A 11 10.88 -14.48 11.73
CA LEU A 11 11.88 -14.58 10.67
C LEU A 11 12.98 -15.53 11.09
N GLU A 12 13.15 -16.62 10.37
CA GLU A 12 14.13 -17.67 10.64
C GLU A 12 14.90 -18.04 9.39
N GLY A 13 16.20 -18.09 9.50
CA GLY A 13 17.12 -18.34 8.41
C GLY A 13 17.70 -17.09 7.75
N PRO A 14 18.78 -17.25 6.99
CA PRO A 14 19.43 -16.10 6.31
C PRO A 14 18.50 -15.46 5.28
N ASN A 15 18.40 -14.13 5.31
CA ASN A 15 17.54 -13.35 4.43
C ASN A 15 16.05 -13.70 4.48
N ALA A 16 15.59 -14.27 5.60
CA ALA A 16 14.17 -14.51 5.83
C ALA A 16 13.39 -13.19 5.70
N SER A 17 12.26 -13.23 5.02
CA SER A 17 11.45 -12.06 4.73
C SER A 17 9.97 -12.39 4.85
N GLU A 18 9.20 -11.44 5.37
CA GLU A 18 7.75 -11.53 5.51
C GLU A 18 7.11 -10.23 5.08
N VAL A 19 5.99 -10.32 4.38
CA VAL A 19 5.26 -9.17 3.87
C VAL A 19 3.90 -9.09 4.56
N TRP A 20 3.61 -7.96 5.19
CA TRP A 20 2.27 -7.62 5.63
C TRP A 20 1.57 -6.86 4.49
N ASP A 21 0.58 -7.49 3.90
CA ASP A 21 -0.24 -6.93 2.82
C ASP A 21 -1.68 -7.40 2.95
N PRO A 22 -2.53 -6.63 3.63
CA PRO A 22 -3.93 -6.99 3.82
C PRO A 22 -4.78 -6.89 2.55
N GLU A 23 -4.28 -6.20 1.52
CA GLU A 23 -4.98 -6.08 0.23
C GLU A 23 -4.69 -7.27 -0.70
N HIS A 24 -3.64 -8.03 -0.39
CA HIS A 24 -3.30 -9.22 -1.16
C HIS A 24 -4.28 -10.35 -0.85
N LYS A 25 -5.22 -10.58 -1.75
CA LYS A 25 -6.18 -11.69 -1.68
C LYS A 25 -5.42 -13.00 -1.89
N ASN A 26 -5.10 -13.68 -0.82
CA ASN A 26 -4.78 -15.11 -0.91
C ASN A 26 -6.08 -15.83 -1.22
N ASP A 27 -6.13 -16.52 -2.35
CA ASP A 27 -7.30 -17.21 -2.92
C ASP A 27 -7.90 -18.32 -2.02
N ASP A 28 -7.25 -18.63 -0.88
CA ASP A 28 -7.57 -19.80 -0.06
C ASP A 28 -8.21 -19.49 1.32
N SER A 29 -8.56 -18.25 1.64
CA SER A 29 -9.15 -17.97 2.95
C SER A 29 -10.52 -17.29 2.86
N ASP A 30 -11.58 -18.04 3.25
CA ASP A 30 -12.94 -17.54 3.52
C ASP A 30 -12.99 -16.34 4.51
N SER A 31 -11.89 -16.07 5.19
CA SER A 31 -11.80 -14.98 6.15
C SER A 31 -11.51 -13.61 5.51
N ALA A 32 -10.99 -13.57 4.27
CA ALA A 32 -10.71 -12.32 3.57
C ALA A 32 -11.98 -11.54 3.19
N ALA A 33 -13.10 -12.23 3.03
CA ALA A 33 -14.38 -11.61 2.68
C ALA A 33 -14.99 -10.75 3.81
N GLN A 34 -14.55 -10.94 5.06
CA GLN A 34 -15.11 -10.22 6.21
C GLN A 34 -14.50 -8.83 6.44
N HIS A 35 -13.38 -8.51 5.79
CA HIS A 35 -12.65 -7.25 6.01
C HIS A 35 -12.61 -6.35 4.76
N ILE A 36 -13.45 -6.62 3.77
CA ILE A 36 -13.57 -5.76 2.59
C ILE A 36 -14.12 -4.39 3.04
N GLY A 37 -13.33 -3.33 2.76
CA GLY A 37 -13.70 -1.96 3.09
C GLY A 37 -13.30 -1.47 4.47
N ALA A 38 -12.45 -2.22 5.20
CA ALA A 38 -11.83 -1.74 6.42
C ALA A 38 -10.42 -1.18 6.11
N ASP A 39 -10.15 0.03 6.59
CA ASP A 39 -8.78 0.53 6.62
C ASP A 39 -7.96 -0.26 7.63
N GLN A 40 -6.80 -0.73 7.21
CA GLN A 40 -5.91 -1.49 8.07
C GLN A 40 -4.63 -0.73 8.36
N LYS A 41 -4.18 -0.83 9.59
CA LYS A 41 -2.95 -0.19 10.05
C LYS A 41 -2.14 -1.16 10.90
N LEU A 42 -0.87 -1.34 10.54
CA LEU A 42 0.05 -2.16 11.31
C LEU A 42 0.82 -1.30 12.31
N ILE A 43 0.87 -1.75 13.57
CA ILE A 43 1.70 -1.14 14.63
C ILE A 43 2.64 -2.21 15.16
N ILE A 44 3.94 -2.01 14.98
CA ILE A 44 4.97 -2.91 15.54
C ILE A 44 5.42 -2.36 16.88
N LYS A 45 5.27 -3.18 17.91
CA LYS A 45 5.61 -2.82 19.28
C LYS A 45 7.00 -3.25 19.68
N MET A 46 7.44 -4.43 19.28
CA MET A 46 8.75 -4.95 19.65
C MET A 46 9.29 -5.97 18.66
N ALA A 47 10.60 -6.13 18.68
CA ALA A 47 11.30 -7.26 18.10
C ALA A 47 12.15 -7.95 19.14
N LEU A 48 12.19 -9.27 19.11
CA LEU A 48 12.95 -10.08 20.06
C LEU A 48 13.54 -11.32 19.40
N LEU A 49 14.65 -11.79 19.94
CA LEU A 49 15.24 -13.08 19.58
C LEU A 49 14.51 -14.22 20.28
N GLY A 50 14.29 -15.30 19.54
CA GLY A 50 13.85 -16.55 20.14
C GLY A 50 14.94 -17.20 20.99
N PRO A 51 14.56 -18.11 21.89
CA PRO A 51 15.51 -18.80 22.77
C PRO A 51 16.53 -19.66 22.03
N GLU A 52 16.21 -20.05 20.78
CA GLU A 52 17.08 -20.86 19.91
C GLU A 52 18.14 -20.02 19.16
N ALA A 53 18.07 -18.69 19.30
CA ALA A 53 19.02 -17.80 18.64
C ALA A 53 20.45 -18.08 19.07
N LYS A 54 21.38 -18.05 18.12
CA LYS A 54 22.79 -18.35 18.38
C LYS A 54 23.44 -17.25 19.21
N PRO A 55 24.13 -17.62 20.31
CA PRO A 55 24.88 -16.64 21.11
C PRO A 55 25.94 -15.93 20.27
N GLY A 56 26.04 -14.59 20.44
CA GLY A 56 27.05 -13.77 19.77
C GLY A 56 26.79 -13.50 18.29
N GLU A 57 25.71 -14.01 17.71
CA GLU A 57 25.32 -13.71 16.33
C GLU A 57 24.52 -12.41 16.28
N LEU A 58 25.01 -11.46 15.48
CA LEU A 58 24.28 -10.22 15.22
C LEU A 58 23.16 -10.45 14.22
N ASN A 59 21.94 -10.20 14.62
CA ASN A 59 20.76 -10.22 13.79
C ASN A 59 20.31 -8.80 13.48
N VAL A 60 20.16 -8.47 12.19
CA VAL A 60 19.75 -7.15 11.73
C VAL A 60 18.39 -7.25 11.05
N LEU A 61 17.38 -6.67 11.67
CA LEU A 61 16.04 -6.57 11.14
C LEU A 61 15.90 -5.26 10.35
N GLN A 62 15.45 -5.37 9.11
CA GLN A 62 15.18 -4.25 8.22
C GLN A 62 13.70 -4.21 7.86
N VAL A 63 13.17 -3.01 7.71
CA VAL A 63 11.83 -2.77 7.17
C VAL A 63 11.90 -2.04 5.85
N GLU A 64 11.00 -2.37 4.95
CA GLU A 64 10.69 -1.62 3.75
C GLU A 64 9.18 -1.31 3.75
N ALA A 65 8.85 -0.02 3.73
CA ALA A 65 7.47 0.46 3.82
C ALA A 65 7.29 1.77 3.08
N MET A 66 6.06 2.13 2.77
CA MET A 66 5.74 3.41 2.17
C MET A 66 5.86 4.54 3.22
N GLY A 67 6.61 5.57 2.88
CA GLY A 67 6.70 6.81 3.65
C GLY A 67 6.03 7.96 2.90
N LEU A 68 5.89 9.11 3.56
CA LEU A 68 5.21 10.30 2.99
C LEU A 68 5.79 10.76 1.64
N LYS A 69 7.10 10.58 1.42
CA LYS A 69 7.82 11.03 0.20
C LYS A 69 8.20 9.87 -0.73
N GLY A 70 7.79 8.67 -0.44
CA GLY A 70 8.13 7.46 -1.19
C GLY A 70 8.60 6.32 -0.29
N PRO A 71 9.01 5.19 -0.86
CA PRO A 71 9.40 4.00 -0.11
C PRO A 71 10.64 4.26 0.75
N ILE A 72 10.58 3.75 1.96
CA ILE A 72 11.68 3.80 2.94
C ILE A 72 12.16 2.38 3.19
N LYS A 73 13.48 2.20 3.17
CA LYS A 73 14.14 0.94 3.50
C LYS A 73 15.22 1.22 4.53
N THR A 74 15.06 0.69 5.74
CA THR A 74 15.97 1.00 6.85
C THR A 74 16.05 -0.16 7.86
N PRO A 75 17.22 -0.40 8.48
CA PRO A 75 17.32 -1.25 9.65
C PRO A 75 16.54 -0.64 10.81
N ILE A 76 15.80 -1.47 11.55
CA ILE A 76 14.98 -1.05 12.71
C ILE A 76 15.42 -1.71 14.00
N ALA A 77 16.14 -2.82 13.93
CA ALA A 77 16.64 -3.50 15.11
C ALA A 77 17.99 -4.20 14.85
N LEU A 78 18.88 -4.11 15.84
CA LEU A 78 20.12 -4.88 15.92
C LEU A 78 20.04 -5.72 17.19
N LEU A 79 19.94 -7.04 17.01
CA LEU A 79 19.70 -7.97 18.08
C LEU A 79 20.84 -8.98 18.18
N GLU A 80 21.34 -9.17 19.40
CA GLU A 80 22.40 -10.15 19.70
C GLU A 80 22.08 -10.82 21.02
N MET A 81 22.01 -12.15 21.01
CA MET A 81 21.76 -12.93 22.22
C MET A 81 22.90 -12.70 23.24
N GLY A 82 22.52 -12.37 24.46
CA GLY A 82 23.46 -12.04 25.53
C GLY A 82 23.80 -10.54 25.66
N LYS A 83 23.40 -9.71 24.68
CA LYS A 83 23.54 -8.24 24.76
C LYS A 83 22.17 -7.56 24.66
N THR A 84 21.59 -7.55 23.48
CA THR A 84 20.27 -6.95 23.20
C THR A 84 19.38 -8.02 22.58
N ALA A 85 18.67 -8.77 23.42
CA ALA A 85 17.81 -9.84 22.94
C ALA A 85 16.41 -9.34 22.52
N GLN A 86 16.03 -8.14 22.94
CA GLN A 86 14.74 -7.53 22.60
C GLN A 86 14.85 -6.00 22.50
N ILE A 87 14.00 -5.40 21.71
CA ILE A 87 13.91 -3.95 21.56
C ILE A 87 12.45 -3.54 21.40
N ILE A 88 12.07 -2.43 22.04
CA ILE A 88 10.78 -1.77 21.82
C ILE A 88 10.92 -0.84 20.61
N LEU A 89 10.01 -0.92 19.67
CA LEU A 89 10.05 -0.19 18.40
C LEU A 89 8.99 0.91 18.31
N ASP A 90 7.74 0.58 18.60
CA ASP A 90 6.59 1.48 18.50
C ASP A 90 6.47 2.18 17.13
N LEU A 91 6.53 1.39 16.06
CA LEU A 91 6.46 1.85 14.68
C LEU A 91 5.06 1.63 14.11
N SER A 92 4.56 2.62 13.39
CA SER A 92 3.22 2.62 12.80
C SER A 92 3.30 2.71 11.28
N PHE A 93 2.60 1.78 10.60
CA PHE A 93 2.55 1.65 9.15
C PHE A 93 1.08 1.74 8.69
N PRO A 94 0.65 2.92 8.19
CA PRO A 94 -0.72 3.09 7.72
C PRO A 94 -0.96 2.49 6.34
N ASP A 95 0.09 2.40 5.52
CA ASP A 95 -0.02 2.02 4.12
C ASP A 95 0.67 0.67 3.85
N PRO A 96 -0.06 -0.34 3.35
CA PRO A 96 0.53 -1.57 2.86
C PRO A 96 1.22 -1.36 1.48
N PRO A 97 2.12 -2.27 1.05
CA PRO A 97 2.67 -3.38 1.81
C PRO A 97 3.83 -2.96 2.74
N VAL A 98 4.05 -3.76 3.79
CA VAL A 98 5.21 -3.61 4.67
C VAL A 98 6.02 -4.90 4.64
N THR A 99 7.30 -4.80 4.30
CA THR A 99 8.20 -5.96 4.22
C THR A 99 9.22 -5.91 5.34
N PHE A 100 9.28 -6.97 6.13
CA PHE A 100 10.31 -7.20 7.14
C PHE A 100 11.33 -8.19 6.63
N THR A 101 12.60 -7.89 6.74
CA THR A 101 13.68 -8.75 6.25
C THR A 101 14.79 -8.88 7.30
N LEU A 102 15.20 -10.10 7.56
CA LEU A 102 16.39 -10.40 8.36
C LEU A 102 17.62 -10.33 7.45
N VAL A 103 18.21 -9.15 7.33
CA VAL A 103 19.33 -8.90 6.39
C VAL A 103 20.67 -9.45 6.87
N LYS A 104 20.78 -9.77 8.16
CA LYS A 104 21.94 -10.41 8.76
C LYS A 104 21.50 -11.28 9.93
N GLY A 105 22.18 -12.38 10.12
CA GLY A 105 21.89 -13.37 11.16
C GLY A 105 20.96 -14.48 10.67
N SER A 106 20.74 -15.44 11.51
CA SER A 106 19.89 -16.60 11.25
C SER A 106 18.61 -16.65 12.11
N GLY A 107 18.46 -15.70 13.04
CA GLY A 107 17.30 -15.67 13.94
C GLY A 107 17.23 -16.82 14.91
N PRO A 108 16.02 -17.22 15.32
CA PRO A 108 14.72 -16.63 14.96
C PRO A 108 14.52 -15.24 15.57
N VAL A 109 14.00 -14.31 14.77
CA VAL A 109 13.57 -12.98 15.19
C VAL A 109 12.04 -12.95 15.19
N HIS A 110 11.44 -12.69 16.32
CA HIS A 110 10.00 -12.50 16.46
C HIS A 110 9.67 -11.01 16.41
N ILE A 111 8.71 -10.65 15.60
CA ILE A 111 8.17 -9.30 15.50
C ILE A 111 6.76 -9.35 16.04
N VAL A 112 6.47 -8.51 17.03
CA VAL A 112 5.18 -8.49 17.71
C VAL A 112 4.59 -7.08 17.66
N GLY A 113 3.31 -7.03 17.40
CA GLY A 113 2.59 -5.77 17.28
C GLY A 113 1.08 -5.97 17.22
N HIS A 114 0.40 -5.02 16.61
CA HIS A 114 -1.05 -5.04 16.47
C HIS A 114 -1.45 -4.67 15.05
N ASN A 115 -2.46 -5.33 14.53
CA ASN A 115 -3.18 -4.94 13.34
C ASN A 115 -4.48 -4.26 13.76
N LEU A 116 -4.64 -3.00 13.40
CA LEU A 116 -5.84 -2.22 13.65
C LEU A 116 -6.71 -2.24 12.41
N LEU A 117 -7.99 -2.57 12.59
CA LEU A 117 -9.00 -2.49 11.55
C LEU A 117 -9.98 -1.36 11.90
N ALA A 118 -10.11 -0.39 11.02
CA ALA A 118 -11.07 0.69 11.14
C ALA A 118 -12.16 0.52 10.07
N TYR A 119 -13.39 0.28 10.49
CA TYR A 119 -14.53 0.24 9.59
C TYR A 119 -14.99 1.66 9.27
N ILE A 120 -15.05 2.00 7.99
CA ILE A 120 -15.59 3.26 7.52
C ILE A 120 -17.11 3.16 7.55
N PRO A 121 -17.83 3.92 8.42
CA PRO A 121 -19.29 3.93 8.41
C PRO A 121 -19.78 4.51 7.08
N GLY A 122 -20.46 3.73 6.30
CA GLY A 122 -21.03 4.16 5.02
C GLY A 122 -20.37 3.61 3.76
N ALA A 123 -19.34 2.77 3.88
CA ALA A 123 -18.91 1.92 2.78
C ALA A 123 -19.94 0.78 2.59
N HIS A 124 -21.18 1.15 2.25
CA HIS A 124 -22.11 0.21 1.65
C HIS A 124 -21.52 -0.12 0.29
N ILE A 125 -21.16 -1.38 0.11
CA ILE A 125 -21.10 -1.96 -1.22
C ILE A 125 -22.53 -1.78 -1.76
N GLU A 126 -22.70 -0.83 -2.68
CA GLU A 126 -23.89 -0.83 -3.52
C GLU A 126 -23.80 -2.14 -4.30
N GLU A 127 -24.48 -3.15 -3.81
CA GLU A 127 -24.87 -4.27 -4.66
C GLU A 127 -25.58 -3.61 -5.83
N PHE A 128 -24.92 -3.59 -6.98
CA PHE A 128 -25.59 -3.31 -8.22
C PHE A 128 -26.64 -4.43 -8.39
N ASP A 129 -27.84 -4.16 -7.89
CA ASP A 129 -29.02 -4.85 -8.36
C ASP A 129 -29.05 -4.61 -9.86
N ASP A 130 -28.78 -5.67 -10.61
CA ASP A 130 -29.08 -5.76 -12.02
C ASP A 130 -30.54 -5.36 -12.21
N ILE A 131 -30.74 -4.08 -12.55
CA ILE A 131 -32.02 -3.62 -13.07
C ILE A 131 -32.09 -4.18 -14.47
N ASP A 132 -32.69 -5.34 -14.54
CA ASP A 132 -33.17 -5.94 -15.77
C ASP A 132 -34.32 -5.03 -16.28
N ASP A 133 -33.92 -3.98 -17.01
CA ASP A 133 -34.87 -3.06 -17.66
C ASP A 133 -35.30 -3.72 -18.97
N GLU A 134 -36.37 -4.53 -18.89
CA GLU A 134 -37.14 -4.99 -20.06
C GLU A 134 -37.66 -3.75 -20.80
N MET A 135 -36.92 -3.33 -21.83
CA MET A 135 -37.41 -2.37 -22.81
C MET A 135 -38.54 -3.03 -23.62
N GLU A 136 -39.77 -2.72 -23.26
CA GLU A 136 -40.88 -2.88 -24.17
C GLU A 136 -40.72 -1.93 -25.37
N GLU A 137 -40.57 -2.55 -26.54
CA GLU A 137 -40.64 -1.87 -27.84
C GLU A 137 -42.10 -1.37 -28.05
N GLU A 138 -42.32 -0.08 -27.92
CA GLU A 138 -43.47 0.55 -28.58
C GLU A 138 -43.04 1.26 -29.88
N ASN A 139 -43.41 0.63 -30.98
CA ASN A 139 -43.48 1.23 -32.31
C ASN A 139 -44.37 2.46 -32.28
N ILE A 140 -43.83 3.62 -32.64
CA ILE A 140 -44.63 4.71 -33.18
C ILE A 140 -43.98 5.18 -34.48
N ASP A 141 -44.62 4.72 -35.58
CA ASP A 141 -44.56 5.40 -36.86
C ASP A 141 -45.20 6.78 -36.70
N ASP A 142 -44.53 7.83 -37.16
CA ASP A 142 -45.10 8.84 -38.01
C ASP A 142 -44.07 9.84 -38.52
N GLU A 143 -44.23 10.08 -39.79
CA GLU A 143 -43.52 10.99 -40.69
C GLU A 143 -43.68 12.45 -40.25
N ASP A 144 -42.68 13.27 -40.49
CA ASP A 144 -42.60 14.48 -41.28
C ASP A 144 -41.56 15.53 -40.80
N ASP A 145 -40.64 15.75 -41.71
CA ASP A 145 -40.10 17.00 -42.25
C ASP A 145 -39.63 18.14 -41.32
N GLU A 146 -38.46 18.61 -41.72
CA GLU A 146 -37.85 19.93 -41.68
C GLU A 146 -36.75 20.22 -40.65
N LYS A 147 -35.54 20.23 -41.26
CA LYS A 147 -34.39 21.18 -41.04
C LYS A 147 -34.06 21.59 -39.61
N ALA A 148 -32.99 20.99 -39.08
CA ALA A 148 -32.17 21.58 -38.03
C ALA A 148 -30.84 22.10 -38.59
N PRO A 149 -30.42 23.36 -38.32
CA PRO A 149 -29.12 23.86 -38.74
C PRO A 149 -28.04 23.38 -37.79
N GLN A 150 -26.99 22.81 -38.34
CA GLN A 150 -25.78 22.41 -37.64
C GLN A 150 -25.05 23.67 -37.10
N LYS A 151 -24.98 23.79 -35.78
CA LYS A 151 -24.02 24.68 -35.13
C LYS A 151 -22.69 23.95 -34.97
N LYS A 152 -21.76 24.26 -35.86
CA LYS A 152 -20.35 23.96 -35.69
C LYS A 152 -19.82 24.68 -34.44
N ARG A 153 -19.54 23.94 -33.36
CA ARG A 153 -18.69 24.48 -32.31
C ARG A 153 -17.23 24.39 -32.77
N LYS A 154 -16.63 25.54 -33.04
CA LYS A 154 -15.19 25.70 -33.18
C LYS A 154 -14.51 25.27 -31.89
N ARG A 155 -13.70 24.25 -31.96
CA ARG A 155 -12.66 23.99 -30.99
C ARG A 155 -11.57 25.03 -31.19
N GLU A 156 -11.40 25.92 -30.24
CA GLU A 156 -10.23 26.76 -30.16
C GLU A 156 -9.05 25.90 -29.70
N MET A 157 -8.10 25.69 -30.60
CA MET A 157 -6.79 25.16 -30.30
C MET A 157 -5.96 26.24 -29.65
N TYR A 158 -5.47 26.01 -28.45
CA TYR A 158 -4.44 26.84 -27.85
C TYR A 158 -3.12 26.61 -28.58
N PRO A 159 -2.41 27.67 -29.03
CA PRO A 159 -1.10 27.51 -29.61
C PRO A 159 -0.05 27.16 -28.56
N PRO A 160 0.92 26.26 -28.86
CA PRO A 160 2.02 25.98 -27.98
C PRO A 160 2.95 27.18 -27.85
N LEU A 161 3.27 27.60 -26.65
CA LEU A 161 4.30 28.57 -26.33
C LEU A 161 5.67 27.99 -26.62
N ALA A 162 6.25 28.30 -27.74
CA ALA A 162 7.65 28.12 -28.03
C ALA A 162 8.44 29.29 -27.44
N GLY A 163 9.09 29.05 -26.32
CA GLY A 163 10.03 29.99 -25.71
C GLY A 163 11.46 29.57 -25.96
N ASP A 164 11.98 29.89 -27.10
CA ASP A 164 13.40 29.81 -27.44
C ASP A 164 14.14 30.97 -26.77
N LYS A 165 15.04 30.71 -25.84
CA LYS A 165 16.07 31.66 -25.43
C LYS A 165 17.42 30.97 -25.36
N LYS A 166 18.06 31.01 -26.54
CA LYS A 166 19.52 30.98 -26.59
C LYS A 166 20.06 32.16 -25.79
N ASN A 167 20.92 31.89 -24.83
CA ASN A 167 21.86 32.89 -24.37
C ASN A 167 23.28 32.31 -24.34
N GLY A 168 24.05 32.97 -25.14
CA GLY A 168 25.39 32.69 -25.55
C GLY A 168 26.42 32.67 -24.43
N LEU A 169 27.27 31.68 -24.55
CA LEU A 169 28.56 31.63 -23.86
C LEU A 169 29.45 32.73 -24.40
N LYS A 170 29.84 33.68 -23.54
CA LYS A 170 31.09 34.44 -23.72
C LYS A 170 32.22 33.79 -22.98
N ARG A 171 33.09 33.16 -23.74
CA ARG A 171 34.44 32.85 -23.37
C ARG A 171 35.18 34.16 -23.02
N MET A 172 35.76 34.21 -21.83
CA MET A 172 36.92 35.12 -21.58
C MET A 172 38.11 34.27 -21.23
N LYS A 173 39.10 34.38 -22.12
CA LYS A 173 40.50 34.04 -21.90
C LYS A 173 41.11 35.11 -20.98
N MET A 174 41.77 34.67 -19.95
CA MET A 174 43.10 35.08 -19.57
C MET A 174 43.67 34.04 -18.61
#